data_3b5fed427367dc66ded511d0d2ea6aab
#
_entry.id   3b5fed427367dc66ded511d0d2ea6aab
#
_cell.length_a   1.000
_cell.length_b   1.000
_cell.length_c   1.000
_cell.angle_alpha   90.00
_cell.angle_beta   90.00
_cell.angle_gamma   90.00
#
_symmetry.space_group_name_H-M   'P 1'
#
loop_
_entity.id
_entity.type
_entity.pdbx_description
1 polymer ?
#
loop_
_entity_poly.entity_id
_entity_poly.type
_entity_poly.pdbx_seq_one_letter_code
_entity_poly.pdbx_strand_id
1 'polypeptide(L)'
;MNKEILGVLLVSLVVLISGCTMPFGGGGEKQTAMAGTQGLTILYFGPDVEYPVSGQSINLEARIKNVGDAVAKNVEGEIYLLSWGSTNIAKGADLNPPDPEVGREGEEDRLTWRVEAPKVTKTQTYDVGVHVRYNYTTTTVATIYAFSRTEYRKRMERREPIPKVKNIVNSNSPVHVDVRVQNILRTGSTDVPITLVFKNVGGGNVEYNNNTKHYIIKRATVKIGDSTKGCSNIPMKGGREGYCTVRVDIPSTSDEVKLPIEITTIYQYEISAETKISVHPEFE
;
A
#
# COMPACT_ATOMS: atom_id res chain seq x y z
N MET A 1 -19.78 66.17 35.08
CA MET A 1 -18.72 66.98 34.45
C MET A 1 -17.73 65.99 33.85
N ASN A 2 -17.55 66.09 32.57
CA ASN A 2 -16.62 65.42 31.68
C ASN A 2 -16.92 63.89 31.42
N LYS A 3 -17.54 63.55 30.34
CA LYS A 3 -17.23 63.56 28.88
C LYS A 3 -15.91 62.93 28.57
N GLU A 4 -15.98 62.01 27.57
CA GLU A 4 -14.98 61.51 26.64
C GLU A 4 -14.74 60.04 26.81
N ILE A 5 -14.70 59.16 25.85
CA ILE A 5 -15.02 59.15 24.40
C ILE A 5 -15.18 57.67 24.05
N LEU A 6 -16.24 57.42 23.30
CA LEU A 6 -16.52 56.10 22.72
C LEU A 6 -15.57 55.86 21.55
N GLY A 7 -14.53 55.01 21.76
CA GLY A 7 -13.62 54.55 20.72
C GLY A 7 -14.08 53.21 20.14
N VAL A 8 -14.88 53.25 19.08
CA VAL A 8 -15.23 52.08 18.28
C VAL A 8 -14.01 51.70 17.45
N LEU A 9 -13.34 50.60 17.83
CA LEU A 9 -12.29 50.02 17.04
C LEU A 9 -12.89 48.89 16.20
N LEU A 10 -13.24 49.24 14.96
CA LEU A 10 -13.71 48.35 13.93
C LEU A 10 -12.50 47.56 13.40
N VAL A 11 -12.29 46.37 13.94
CA VAL A 11 -11.30 45.45 13.39
C VAL A 11 -11.89 44.80 12.14
N SER A 12 -11.51 45.33 10.98
CA SER A 12 -11.81 44.74 9.68
C SER A 12 -11.12 43.41 9.54
N LEU A 13 -11.86 42.30 9.70
CA LEU A 13 -11.43 40.95 9.36
C LEU A 13 -11.38 40.82 7.82
N VAL A 14 -10.22 41.10 7.23
CA VAL A 14 -9.96 40.80 5.82
C VAL A 14 -9.80 39.30 5.68
N VAL A 15 -10.85 38.63 5.31
CA VAL A 15 -10.80 37.24 4.84
C VAL A 15 -10.19 37.28 3.45
N LEU A 16 -8.89 37.00 3.34
CA LEU A 16 -8.24 36.71 2.07
C LEU A 16 -8.72 35.34 1.57
N ILE A 17 -9.77 35.37 0.76
CA ILE A 17 -10.16 34.24 -0.07
C ILE A 17 -9.12 34.20 -1.19
N SER A 18 -8.03 33.45 -0.96
CA SER A 18 -7.13 33.07 -2.04
C SER A 18 -7.86 32.03 -2.91
N GLY A 19 -8.55 32.54 -3.93
CA GLY A 19 -9.11 31.73 -4.99
C GLY A 19 -7.97 31.03 -5.73
N CYS A 20 -7.77 29.72 -5.51
CA CYS A 20 -7.04 28.89 -6.45
C CYS A 20 -7.86 28.80 -7.75
N THR A 21 -7.50 29.60 -8.73
CA THR A 21 -7.91 29.39 -10.12
C THR A 21 -7.27 28.07 -10.58
N MET A 22 -8.08 27.02 -10.69
CA MET A 22 -7.64 25.79 -11.32
C MET A 22 -7.47 26.06 -12.82
N PRO A 23 -6.29 25.75 -13.42
CA PRO A 23 -6.20 25.72 -14.87
C PRO A 23 -7.01 24.50 -15.36
N PHE A 24 -7.98 24.76 -16.21
CA PHE A 24 -8.71 23.76 -16.97
C PHE A 24 -7.71 23.15 -17.99
N GLY A 25 -7.13 22.02 -17.61
CA GLY A 25 -6.30 21.18 -18.47
C GLY A 25 -6.64 19.75 -18.12
N GLY A 26 -7.16 19.00 -19.09
CA GLY A 26 -7.51 17.58 -18.94
C GLY A 26 -6.32 16.79 -18.44
N GLY A 27 -6.47 16.22 -17.27
CA GLY A 27 -5.45 15.38 -16.65
C GLY A 27 -6.17 14.48 -15.65
N GLY A 28 -5.95 13.18 -15.80
CA GLY A 28 -6.47 12.17 -14.89
C GLY A 28 -6.24 12.58 -13.43
N GLU A 29 -7.20 12.30 -12.59
CA GLU A 29 -7.12 12.54 -11.16
C GLU A 29 -5.81 11.99 -10.62
N LYS A 30 -4.92 12.87 -10.18
CA LYS A 30 -3.75 12.47 -9.40
C LYS A 30 -4.27 11.86 -8.11
N GLN A 31 -4.29 10.54 -8.02
CA GLN A 31 -4.38 9.88 -6.72
C GLN A 31 -3.24 10.40 -5.86
N THR A 32 -3.57 11.19 -4.86
CA THR A 32 -2.61 11.67 -3.87
C THR A 32 -2.18 10.46 -3.03
N ALA A 33 -1.05 9.88 -3.39
CA ALA A 33 -0.46 8.77 -2.67
C ALA A 33 -0.17 9.21 -1.23
N MET A 34 -0.73 8.51 -0.26
CA MET A 34 -0.29 8.62 1.13
C MET A 34 1.15 8.10 1.21
N ALA A 35 2.09 8.96 1.60
CA ALA A 35 3.47 8.57 1.81
C ALA A 35 3.55 7.41 2.82
N GLY A 36 4.31 6.35 2.50
CA GLY A 36 4.54 5.22 3.39
C GLY A 36 3.60 4.01 3.22
N THR A 37 2.70 4.00 2.22
CA THR A 37 1.71 2.93 2.06
C THR A 37 1.70 2.29 0.66
N GLN A 38 2.76 2.44 -0.11
CA GLN A 38 2.82 1.97 -1.50
C GLN A 38 4.00 1.05 -1.77
N GLY A 39 3.81 0.13 -2.72
CA GLY A 39 4.87 -0.63 -3.38
C GLY A 39 5.16 -0.03 -4.74
N LEU A 40 4.40 -0.43 -5.78
CA LEU A 40 4.44 0.22 -7.09
C LEU A 40 3.41 1.34 -7.18
N THR A 41 3.72 2.33 -8.01
CA THR A 41 2.79 3.35 -8.49
C THR A 41 2.77 3.38 -10.01
N ILE A 42 1.60 3.68 -10.60
CA ILE A 42 1.46 3.93 -12.02
C ILE A 42 1.62 5.44 -12.22
N LEU A 43 2.71 5.85 -12.88
CA LEU A 43 3.03 7.24 -13.16
C LEU A 43 2.23 7.79 -14.34
N TYR A 44 1.96 6.93 -15.30
CA TYR A 44 1.24 7.25 -16.52
C TYR A 44 0.55 6.00 -17.06
N PHE A 45 -0.64 6.16 -17.62
CA PHE A 45 -1.29 5.16 -18.44
C PHE A 45 -2.05 5.85 -19.55
N GLY A 46 -1.78 5.45 -20.81
CA GLY A 46 -2.43 6.01 -21.98
C GLY A 46 -1.77 5.59 -23.30
N PRO A 47 -2.28 6.09 -24.42
CA PRO A 47 -1.70 5.84 -25.72
C PRO A 47 -0.40 6.66 -25.92
N ASP A 48 0.49 6.15 -26.79
CA ASP A 48 1.70 6.86 -27.22
C ASP A 48 1.40 8.01 -28.21
N VAL A 49 0.19 8.03 -28.77
CA VAL A 49 -0.31 9.05 -29.67
C VAL A 49 -1.49 9.78 -29.03
N GLU A 50 -1.40 11.10 -28.89
CA GLU A 50 -2.42 11.92 -28.21
C GLU A 50 -3.78 11.89 -28.93
N TYR A 51 -3.75 11.88 -30.28
CA TYR A 51 -4.93 11.90 -31.15
C TYR A 51 -4.91 10.73 -32.13
N PRO A 52 -5.18 9.49 -31.70
CA PRO A 52 -5.22 8.35 -32.61
C PRO A 52 -6.34 8.48 -33.64
N VAL A 53 -6.03 8.10 -34.87
CA VAL A 53 -7.01 8.07 -35.96
C VAL A 53 -7.54 6.65 -36.21
N SER A 54 -8.70 6.58 -36.84
CA SER A 54 -9.39 5.35 -37.24
C SER A 54 -8.44 4.36 -37.94
N GLY A 55 -8.35 3.12 -37.45
CA GLY A 55 -7.50 2.07 -38.02
C GLY A 55 -5.99 2.22 -37.74
N GLN A 56 -5.56 3.25 -37.03
CA GLN A 56 -4.15 3.45 -36.69
C GLN A 56 -3.65 2.41 -35.69
N SER A 57 -2.46 1.86 -35.95
CA SER A 57 -1.75 1.05 -34.91
C SER A 57 -1.11 1.98 -33.90
N ILE A 58 -1.45 1.81 -32.61
CA ILE A 58 -0.97 2.60 -31.50
C ILE A 58 -0.43 1.68 -30.39
N ASN A 59 0.41 2.21 -29.51
CA ASN A 59 0.81 1.51 -28.30
C ASN A 59 0.10 2.14 -27.10
N LEU A 60 -0.48 1.28 -26.25
CA LEU A 60 -0.88 1.65 -24.90
C LEU A 60 0.32 1.44 -23.98
N GLU A 61 0.66 2.44 -23.20
CA GLU A 61 1.82 2.39 -22.30
C GLU A 61 1.39 2.61 -20.84
N ALA A 62 1.91 1.78 -19.93
CA ALA A 62 1.86 2.04 -18.50
C ALA A 62 3.29 2.23 -17.98
N ARG A 63 3.60 3.42 -17.46
CA ARG A 63 4.87 3.68 -16.76
C ARG A 63 4.66 3.47 -15.28
N ILE A 64 5.47 2.60 -14.71
CA ILE A 64 5.39 2.16 -13.33
C ILE A 64 6.70 2.46 -12.62
N LYS A 65 6.63 2.74 -11.32
CA LYS A 65 7.80 3.04 -10.46
C LYS A 65 7.65 2.34 -9.12
N ASN A 66 8.73 1.78 -8.61
CA ASN A 66 8.78 1.30 -7.25
C ASN A 66 9.05 2.47 -6.30
N VAL A 67 8.12 2.71 -5.38
CA VAL A 67 8.19 3.79 -4.37
C VAL A 67 8.18 3.25 -2.94
N GLY A 68 8.18 1.93 -2.78
CA GLY A 68 8.21 1.26 -1.47
C GLY A 68 9.60 0.77 -1.11
N ASP A 69 9.72 -0.04 -0.04
CA ASP A 69 11.00 -0.47 0.54
C ASP A 69 11.44 -1.89 0.13
N ALA A 70 10.67 -2.58 -0.70
CA ALA A 70 11.00 -3.93 -1.15
C ALA A 70 11.05 -4.03 -2.68
N VAL A 71 11.77 -5.02 -3.21
CA VAL A 71 11.78 -5.31 -4.64
C VAL A 71 10.38 -5.76 -5.07
N ALA A 72 9.81 -5.12 -6.06
CA ALA A 72 8.61 -5.58 -6.74
C ALA A 72 9.00 -6.64 -7.78
N LYS A 73 8.52 -7.87 -7.61
CA LYS A 73 8.91 -9.01 -8.45
C LYS A 73 7.75 -9.52 -9.30
N ASN A 74 8.10 -10.13 -10.44
CA ASN A 74 7.13 -10.71 -11.36
C ASN A 74 6.05 -9.70 -11.74
N VAL A 75 6.48 -8.54 -12.21
CA VAL A 75 5.57 -7.46 -12.61
C VAL A 75 4.87 -7.84 -13.90
N GLU A 76 3.54 -7.80 -13.89
CA GLU A 76 2.70 -8.13 -15.03
C GLU A 76 1.59 -7.08 -15.19
N GLY A 77 1.33 -6.68 -16.43
CA GLY A 77 0.24 -5.77 -16.77
C GLY A 77 -0.79 -6.41 -17.68
N GLU A 78 -2.06 -6.13 -17.43
CA GLU A 78 -3.19 -6.61 -18.22
C GLU A 78 -4.15 -5.46 -18.50
N ILE A 79 -4.50 -5.28 -19.78
CA ILE A 79 -5.49 -4.26 -20.17
C ILE A 79 -6.89 -4.81 -19.95
N TYR A 80 -7.76 -3.98 -19.37
CA TYR A 80 -9.19 -4.26 -19.22
C TYR A 80 -10.02 -3.07 -19.75
N LEU A 81 -11.34 -3.24 -19.85
CA LEU A 81 -12.29 -2.29 -20.46
C LEU A 81 -12.06 -2.02 -21.97
N LEU A 82 -11.06 -2.65 -22.57
CA LEU A 82 -10.83 -2.49 -24.00
C LEU A 82 -11.96 -3.18 -24.79
N SER A 83 -12.90 -2.40 -25.33
CA SER A 83 -14.03 -2.91 -26.13
C SER A 83 -13.64 -3.26 -27.57
N TRP A 84 -12.42 -2.96 -27.96
CA TRP A 84 -11.86 -3.14 -29.29
C TRP A 84 -10.44 -3.71 -29.21
N GLY A 85 -10.21 -4.79 -29.94
CA GLY A 85 -8.92 -5.50 -29.89
C GLY A 85 -8.80 -6.47 -28.71
N SER A 86 -7.70 -7.20 -28.70
CA SER A 86 -7.29 -8.08 -27.62
C SER A 86 -5.84 -7.82 -27.27
N THR A 87 -5.50 -7.93 -25.99
CA THR A 87 -4.15 -7.72 -25.53
C THR A 87 -3.64 -8.94 -24.77
N ASN A 88 -2.34 -9.21 -24.92
CA ASN A 88 -1.65 -10.20 -24.10
C ASN A 88 -1.21 -9.55 -22.80
N ILE A 89 -0.90 -10.38 -21.78
CA ILE A 89 -0.26 -9.92 -20.56
C ILE A 89 1.14 -9.41 -20.93
N ALA A 90 1.44 -8.15 -20.60
CA ALA A 90 2.78 -7.59 -20.69
C ALA A 90 3.57 -7.95 -19.44
N LYS A 91 4.82 -8.33 -19.60
CA LYS A 91 5.73 -8.65 -18.50
C LYS A 91 6.76 -7.53 -18.36
N GLY A 92 6.89 -7.04 -17.13
CA GLY A 92 7.91 -6.06 -16.75
C GLY A 92 9.10 -6.72 -16.06
N ALA A 93 10.13 -5.93 -15.83
CA ALA A 93 11.27 -6.29 -15.01
C ALA A 93 10.92 -6.32 -13.52
N ASP A 94 11.73 -6.99 -12.71
CA ASP A 94 11.74 -6.78 -11.28
C ASP A 94 12.26 -5.37 -10.99
N LEU A 95 11.60 -4.62 -10.11
CA LEU A 95 11.92 -3.23 -9.83
C LEU A 95 12.47 -3.07 -8.42
N ASN A 96 13.71 -2.58 -8.33
CA ASN A 96 14.36 -2.28 -7.06
C ASN A 96 13.73 -1.06 -6.38
N PRO A 97 13.69 -1.03 -5.02
CA PRO A 97 13.21 0.11 -4.27
C PRO A 97 14.18 1.29 -4.36
N PRO A 98 13.75 2.51 -3.96
CA PRO A 98 14.65 3.62 -3.74
C PRO A 98 15.68 3.28 -2.66
N ASP A 99 16.87 3.84 -2.81
CA ASP A 99 17.96 3.73 -1.84
C ASP A 99 18.41 5.15 -1.44
N PRO A 100 17.83 5.69 -0.36
CA PRO A 100 18.14 7.05 0.09
C PRO A 100 19.58 7.24 0.54
N GLU A 101 20.28 6.17 0.98
CA GLU A 101 21.66 6.27 1.47
C GLU A 101 22.64 6.64 0.35
N VAL A 102 22.35 6.19 -0.87
CA VAL A 102 23.15 6.53 -2.06
C VAL A 102 22.44 7.49 -3.02
N GLY A 103 21.29 8.04 -2.62
CA GLY A 103 20.51 8.99 -3.41
C GLY A 103 19.90 8.39 -4.67
N ARG A 104 19.66 7.07 -4.70
CA ARG A 104 19.05 6.38 -5.84
C ARG A 104 17.52 6.36 -5.71
N GLU A 105 16.84 6.81 -6.75
CA GLU A 105 15.39 6.67 -6.85
C GLU A 105 15.00 5.21 -7.10
N GLY A 106 13.75 4.87 -6.82
CA GLY A 106 13.19 3.58 -7.17
C GLY A 106 13.13 3.38 -8.68
N GLU A 107 13.34 2.13 -9.09
CA GLU A 107 13.38 1.78 -10.51
C GLU A 107 12.02 1.96 -11.18
N GLU A 108 12.08 2.30 -12.44
CA GLU A 108 10.93 2.48 -13.32
C GLU A 108 10.98 1.47 -14.48
N ASP A 109 9.79 1.07 -14.94
CA ASP A 109 9.64 0.26 -16.14
C ASP A 109 8.43 0.71 -16.96
N ARG A 110 8.35 0.23 -18.20
CA ARG A 110 7.30 0.53 -19.17
C ARG A 110 6.69 -0.75 -19.70
N LEU A 111 5.41 -0.94 -19.40
CA LEU A 111 4.60 -2.00 -19.99
C LEU A 111 3.91 -1.46 -21.25
N THR A 112 3.95 -2.21 -22.36
CA THR A 112 3.45 -1.74 -23.66
C THR A 112 2.58 -2.80 -24.30
N TRP A 113 1.45 -2.36 -24.87
CA TRP A 113 0.51 -3.18 -25.64
C TRP A 113 0.24 -2.52 -26.99
N ARG A 114 0.48 -3.25 -28.05
CA ARG A 114 0.15 -2.78 -29.41
C ARG A 114 -1.28 -3.14 -29.75
N VAL A 115 -2.07 -2.14 -30.11
CA VAL A 115 -3.48 -2.28 -30.50
C VAL A 115 -3.77 -1.47 -31.76
N GLU A 116 -4.84 -1.82 -32.50
CA GLU A 116 -5.32 -1.07 -33.62
C GLU A 116 -6.55 -0.26 -33.22
N ALA A 117 -6.54 1.04 -33.40
CA ALA A 117 -7.66 1.91 -33.09
C ALA A 117 -8.91 1.49 -33.88
N PRO A 118 -10.11 1.51 -33.29
CA PRO A 118 -11.32 1.10 -33.95
C PRO A 118 -11.66 2.01 -35.12
N LYS A 119 -12.34 1.46 -36.14
CA LYS A 119 -12.83 2.25 -37.29
C LYS A 119 -14.02 3.09 -36.84
N VAL A 120 -13.88 4.40 -36.92
CA VAL A 120 -14.92 5.36 -36.55
C VAL A 120 -15.19 6.36 -37.65
N THR A 121 -16.44 6.78 -37.82
CA THR A 121 -16.88 7.80 -38.78
C THR A 121 -17.00 9.20 -38.17
N LYS A 122 -16.94 9.28 -36.83
CA LYS A 122 -16.91 10.52 -36.04
C LYS A 122 -16.05 10.27 -34.81
N THR A 123 -15.52 11.30 -34.19
CA THR A 123 -14.76 11.19 -32.96
C THR A 123 -15.53 10.42 -31.90
N GLN A 124 -14.92 9.36 -31.37
CA GLN A 124 -15.51 8.50 -30.36
C GLN A 124 -14.50 8.25 -29.22
N THR A 125 -14.99 8.35 -27.99
CA THR A 125 -14.17 8.16 -26.79
C THR A 125 -14.43 6.77 -26.18
N TYR A 126 -13.35 6.10 -25.78
CA TYR A 126 -13.34 4.77 -25.19
C TYR A 126 -12.65 4.82 -23.83
N ASP A 127 -13.24 4.15 -22.85
CA ASP A 127 -12.60 3.91 -21.56
C ASP A 127 -11.67 2.68 -21.68
N VAL A 128 -10.46 2.81 -21.17
CA VAL A 128 -9.45 1.75 -21.13
C VAL A 128 -8.80 1.74 -19.77
N GLY A 129 -8.58 0.56 -19.20
CA GLY A 129 -7.94 0.38 -17.91
C GLY A 129 -6.77 -0.59 -17.97
N VAL A 130 -5.87 -0.47 -17.01
CA VAL A 130 -4.76 -1.40 -16.80
C VAL A 130 -4.75 -1.91 -15.36
N HIS A 131 -4.59 -3.22 -15.19
CA HIS A 131 -4.21 -3.86 -13.94
C HIS A 131 -2.72 -4.16 -13.97
N VAL A 132 -1.99 -3.76 -12.93
CA VAL A 132 -0.58 -4.12 -12.75
C VAL A 132 -0.47 -4.96 -11.48
N ARG A 133 -0.03 -6.22 -11.65
CA ARG A 133 0.16 -7.20 -10.58
C ARG A 133 1.65 -7.41 -10.32
N TYR A 134 2.00 -7.58 -9.06
CA TYR A 134 3.38 -7.85 -8.65
C TYR A 134 3.43 -8.56 -7.30
N ASN A 135 4.49 -9.35 -7.08
CA ASN A 135 4.79 -9.93 -5.77
C ASN A 135 5.55 -8.92 -4.92
N TYR A 136 5.13 -8.78 -3.67
CA TYR A 136 5.73 -7.82 -2.75
C TYR A 136 5.96 -8.42 -1.36
N THR A 137 6.84 -7.76 -0.59
CA THR A 137 7.18 -8.17 0.77
C THR A 137 7.09 -6.98 1.70
N THR A 138 6.42 -7.16 2.83
CA THR A 138 6.43 -6.21 3.95
C THR A 138 7.28 -6.78 5.07
N THR A 139 8.19 -5.98 5.61
CA THR A 139 8.90 -6.28 6.85
C THR A 139 8.32 -5.43 7.96
N THR A 140 7.97 -6.07 9.08
CA THR A 140 7.46 -5.40 10.27
C THR A 140 8.30 -5.80 11.46
N VAL A 141 8.75 -4.83 12.24
CA VAL A 141 9.44 -5.06 13.51
C VAL A 141 8.57 -4.59 14.67
N ALA A 142 8.62 -5.31 15.77
CA ALA A 142 7.92 -4.92 16.99
C ALA A 142 8.66 -5.47 18.23
N THR A 143 8.33 -4.94 19.41
CA THR A 143 8.86 -5.46 20.68
C THR A 143 7.71 -5.93 21.55
N ILE A 144 7.74 -7.20 21.95
CA ILE A 144 6.81 -7.81 22.89
C ILE A 144 7.43 -7.79 24.28
N TYR A 145 6.61 -7.52 25.28
CA TYR A 145 7.03 -7.44 26.68
C TYR A 145 6.44 -8.59 27.47
N ALA A 146 7.28 -9.25 28.26
CA ALA A 146 6.85 -10.24 29.25
C ALA A 146 7.50 -9.97 30.61
N PHE A 147 6.79 -10.27 31.70
CA PHE A 147 7.18 -9.92 33.04
C PHE A 147 7.19 -11.15 33.94
N SER A 148 8.18 -11.22 34.84
CA SER A 148 8.12 -12.15 35.97
C SER A 148 6.97 -11.75 36.90
N ARG A 149 6.52 -12.70 37.74
CA ARG A 149 5.47 -12.42 38.72
C ARG A 149 5.88 -11.30 39.68
N THR A 150 7.16 -11.27 40.05
CA THR A 150 7.72 -10.28 40.99
C THR A 150 7.75 -8.89 40.36
N GLU A 151 8.27 -8.79 39.13
CA GLU A 151 8.36 -7.50 38.43
C GLU A 151 6.97 -6.94 38.09
N TYR A 152 6.04 -7.80 37.65
CA TYR A 152 4.65 -7.40 37.42
C TYR A 152 4.02 -6.78 38.67
N ARG A 153 4.23 -7.41 39.86
CA ARG A 153 3.71 -6.90 41.13
C ARG A 153 4.33 -5.54 41.48
N LYS A 154 5.65 -5.41 41.38
CA LYS A 154 6.37 -4.15 41.64
C LYS A 154 5.82 -3.00 40.80
N ARG A 155 5.60 -3.25 39.50
CA ARG A 155 5.02 -2.23 38.59
C ARG A 155 3.62 -1.84 38.98
N MET A 156 2.79 -2.79 39.36
CA MET A 156 1.43 -2.52 39.86
C MET A 156 1.45 -1.67 41.13
N GLU A 157 2.32 -1.96 42.10
CA GLU A 157 2.49 -1.20 43.34
C GLU A 157 2.96 0.24 43.05
N ARG A 158 3.86 0.43 42.09
CA ARG A 158 4.36 1.74 41.65
C ARG A 158 3.44 2.47 40.70
N ARG A 159 2.35 1.84 40.28
CA ARG A 159 1.43 2.35 39.26
C ARG A 159 2.12 2.66 37.89
N GLU A 160 3.16 1.91 37.56
CA GLU A 160 3.89 2.01 36.30
C GLU A 160 3.12 1.37 35.14
N PRO A 161 3.23 1.90 33.92
CA PRO A 161 2.63 1.28 32.74
C PRO A 161 3.17 -0.13 32.49
N ILE A 162 2.27 -1.06 32.15
CA ILE A 162 2.61 -2.43 31.80
C ILE A 162 2.39 -2.62 30.30
N PRO A 163 3.43 -2.43 29.49
CA PRO A 163 3.30 -2.56 28.05
C PRO A 163 3.11 -4.03 27.66
N LYS A 164 2.36 -4.26 26.57
CA LYS A 164 2.24 -5.59 25.94
C LYS A 164 3.10 -5.66 24.67
N VAL A 165 2.91 -4.70 23.79
CA VAL A 165 3.65 -4.53 22.53
C VAL A 165 3.99 -3.06 22.38
N LYS A 166 5.19 -2.76 21.86
CA LYS A 166 5.63 -1.41 21.50
C LYS A 166 6.44 -1.44 20.21
N ASN A 167 6.71 -0.24 19.68
CA ASN A 167 7.61 -0.03 18.54
C ASN A 167 7.25 -0.89 17.32
N ILE A 168 5.95 -0.92 16.96
CA ILE A 168 5.51 -1.57 15.72
C ILE A 168 5.86 -0.63 14.57
N VAL A 169 6.80 -1.05 13.73
CA VAL A 169 7.25 -0.31 12.54
C VAL A 169 7.10 -1.21 11.33
N ASN A 170 6.40 -0.72 10.32
CA ASN A 170 6.25 -1.40 9.03
C ASN A 170 7.16 -0.72 8.00
N SER A 171 7.73 -1.49 7.08
CA SER A 171 8.34 -0.96 5.87
C SER A 171 7.30 -0.21 5.03
N ASN A 172 7.75 0.69 4.17
CA ASN A 172 6.87 1.35 3.20
C ASN A 172 6.33 0.32 2.20
N SER A 173 5.05 -0.03 2.36
CA SER A 173 4.43 -1.14 1.66
C SER A 173 2.91 -1.08 1.76
N PRO A 174 2.16 -1.66 0.81
CA PRO A 174 0.70 -1.56 0.79
C PRO A 174 -0.03 -2.42 1.84
N VAL A 175 0.66 -3.38 2.47
CA VAL A 175 0.08 -4.18 3.56
C VAL A 175 0.90 -3.97 4.82
N HIS A 176 0.27 -3.44 5.87
CA HIS A 176 0.88 -3.29 7.19
C HIS A 176 0.45 -4.40 8.13
N VAL A 177 1.30 -4.71 9.11
CA VAL A 177 1.02 -5.70 10.15
C VAL A 177 1.01 -5.02 11.51
N ASP A 178 -0.07 -5.24 12.26
CA ASP A 178 -0.19 -4.89 13.67
C ASP A 178 -0.04 -6.15 14.52
N VAL A 179 0.54 -6.04 15.70
CA VAL A 179 0.81 -7.16 16.60
C VAL A 179 -0.02 -7.00 17.87
N ARG A 180 -0.85 -7.99 18.17
CA ARG A 180 -1.73 -7.98 19.34
C ARG A 180 -1.47 -9.14 20.27
N VAL A 181 -1.41 -8.82 21.54
CA VAL A 181 -1.31 -9.76 22.64
C VAL A 181 -2.49 -9.52 23.59
N GLN A 182 -3.32 -10.53 23.81
CA GLN A 182 -4.54 -10.37 24.59
C GLN A 182 -4.23 -10.09 26.08
N ASN A 183 -3.37 -10.92 26.67
CA ASN A 183 -3.04 -10.85 28.09
C ASN A 183 -1.61 -10.33 28.30
N ILE A 184 -1.31 -9.89 29.52
CA ILE A 184 0.06 -9.60 29.93
C ILE A 184 0.84 -10.92 29.95
N LEU A 185 1.95 -10.95 29.22
CA LEU A 185 2.78 -12.14 29.11
C LEU A 185 3.63 -12.33 30.34
N ARG A 186 3.80 -13.60 30.75
CA ARG A 186 4.69 -13.99 31.82
C ARG A 186 5.96 -14.62 31.26
N THR A 187 7.08 -14.34 31.88
CA THR A 187 8.33 -15.05 31.61
C THR A 187 8.19 -16.53 31.92
N GLY A 188 8.78 -17.39 31.07
CA GLY A 188 8.67 -18.84 31.19
C GLY A 188 7.35 -19.45 30.71
N SER A 189 6.44 -18.67 30.16
CA SER A 189 5.22 -19.20 29.52
C SER A 189 5.53 -19.85 28.20
N THR A 190 4.92 -21.00 27.94
CA THR A 190 4.99 -21.72 26.66
C THR A 190 3.69 -21.59 25.90
N ASP A 191 3.75 -21.77 24.56
CA ASP A 191 2.59 -21.82 23.64
C ASP A 191 1.68 -20.58 23.71
N VAL A 192 2.30 -19.41 23.88
CA VAL A 192 1.58 -18.14 24.05
C VAL A 192 1.04 -17.63 22.70
N PRO A 193 -0.27 -17.34 22.56
CA PRO A 193 -0.83 -16.85 21.32
C PRO A 193 -0.50 -15.36 21.10
N ILE A 194 0.03 -15.05 19.92
CA ILE A 194 0.25 -13.71 19.39
C ILE A 194 -0.57 -13.58 18.12
N THR A 195 -1.42 -12.57 18.05
CA THR A 195 -2.25 -12.31 16.87
C THR A 195 -1.61 -11.25 16.00
N LEU A 196 -1.37 -11.59 14.75
CA LEU A 196 -0.98 -10.68 13.68
C LEU A 196 -2.24 -10.20 12.99
N VAL A 197 -2.34 -8.89 12.80
CA VAL A 197 -3.45 -8.25 12.10
C VAL A 197 -2.90 -7.58 10.86
N PHE A 198 -3.25 -8.10 9.70
CA PHE A 198 -2.84 -7.58 8.39
C PHE A 198 -3.86 -6.54 7.93
N LYS A 199 -3.39 -5.40 7.48
CA LYS A 199 -4.23 -4.31 6.98
C LYS A 199 -3.75 -3.88 5.61
N ASN A 200 -4.64 -3.88 4.63
CA ASN A 200 -4.39 -3.23 3.35
C ASN A 200 -4.54 -1.72 3.55
N VAL A 201 -3.44 -1.00 3.48
CA VAL A 201 -3.33 0.46 3.62
C VAL A 201 -3.00 1.14 2.30
N GLY A 202 -2.72 0.35 1.26
CA GLY A 202 -2.48 0.84 -0.10
C GLY A 202 -3.76 1.13 -0.88
N GLY A 203 -3.59 1.71 -2.07
CA GLY A 203 -4.70 2.06 -2.97
C GLY A 203 -5.21 0.92 -3.86
N GLY A 204 -4.59 -0.26 -3.80
CA GLY A 204 -4.96 -1.43 -4.61
C GLY A 204 -5.49 -2.59 -3.79
N ASN A 205 -5.36 -3.80 -4.35
CA ASN A 205 -5.88 -5.03 -3.76
C ASN A 205 -4.80 -6.08 -3.58
N VAL A 206 -4.89 -6.89 -2.53
CA VAL A 206 -4.15 -8.14 -2.45
C VAL A 206 -4.74 -9.17 -3.41
N GLU A 207 -3.97 -10.23 -3.73
CA GLU A 207 -4.40 -11.30 -4.64
C GLU A 207 -5.77 -11.86 -4.27
N TYR A 208 -6.67 -11.94 -5.27
CA TYR A 208 -7.94 -12.63 -5.14
C TYR A 208 -7.79 -14.08 -5.59
N ASN A 209 -7.97 -15.01 -4.69
CA ASN A 209 -7.92 -16.44 -4.98
C ASN A 209 -9.29 -16.94 -5.44
N ASN A 210 -9.42 -17.27 -6.74
CA ASN A 210 -10.66 -17.73 -7.34
C ASN A 210 -11.17 -19.06 -6.75
N ASN A 211 -10.27 -19.94 -6.28
CA ASN A 211 -10.65 -21.23 -5.71
C ASN A 211 -11.32 -21.10 -4.34
N THR A 212 -10.77 -20.20 -3.50
CA THR A 212 -11.31 -19.96 -2.15
C THR A 212 -12.33 -18.82 -2.11
N LYS A 213 -12.43 -18.03 -3.18
CA LYS A 213 -13.25 -16.80 -3.29
C LYS A 213 -12.91 -15.76 -2.22
N HIS A 214 -11.63 -15.67 -1.84
CA HIS A 214 -11.12 -14.72 -0.86
C HIS A 214 -9.87 -14.00 -1.37
N TYR A 215 -9.68 -12.78 -0.91
CA TYR A 215 -8.38 -12.10 -0.96
C TYR A 215 -7.45 -12.76 0.04
N ILE A 216 -6.18 -12.97 -0.32
CA ILE A 216 -5.25 -13.72 0.52
C ILE A 216 -3.87 -13.06 0.65
N ILE A 217 -3.29 -13.15 1.83
CA ILE A 217 -1.86 -13.00 2.07
C ILE A 217 -1.23 -14.40 1.93
N LYS A 218 -0.23 -14.52 1.08
CA LYS A 218 0.37 -15.82 0.73
C LYS A 218 1.08 -16.48 1.90
N ARG A 219 1.87 -15.70 2.64
CA ARG A 219 2.63 -16.15 3.80
C ARG A 219 2.99 -15.00 4.73
N ALA A 220 2.98 -15.27 6.03
CA ALA A 220 3.62 -14.44 7.04
C ALA A 220 4.53 -15.30 7.89
N THR A 221 5.77 -14.87 8.08
CA THR A 221 6.78 -15.54 8.89
C THR A 221 7.17 -14.62 10.03
N VAL A 222 7.18 -15.14 11.25
CA VAL A 222 7.55 -14.41 12.47
C VAL A 222 8.84 -15.02 13.01
N LYS A 223 9.88 -14.22 13.12
CA LYS A 223 11.15 -14.58 13.74
C LYS A 223 11.23 -13.97 15.15
N ILE A 224 11.52 -14.82 16.14
CA ILE A 224 11.66 -14.44 17.56
C ILE A 224 12.90 -15.16 18.07
N GLY A 225 14.01 -14.45 18.26
CA GLY A 225 15.31 -15.07 18.52
C GLY A 225 15.64 -16.10 17.44
N ASP A 226 15.90 -17.34 17.84
CA ASP A 226 16.21 -18.43 16.89
C ASP A 226 14.97 -19.20 16.40
N SER A 227 13.79 -18.88 16.94
CA SER A 227 12.54 -19.55 16.55
C SER A 227 11.86 -18.83 15.40
N THR A 228 11.38 -19.61 14.43
CA THR A 228 10.60 -19.13 13.30
C THR A 228 9.24 -19.82 13.29
N LYS A 229 8.18 -19.03 13.27
CA LYS A 229 6.78 -19.45 13.19
C LYS A 229 6.11 -18.75 12.01
N GLY A 230 4.95 -19.22 11.56
CA GLY A 230 4.27 -18.52 10.49
C GLY A 230 2.89 -19.05 10.17
N CYS A 231 2.23 -18.34 9.27
CA CYS A 231 0.95 -18.69 8.68
C CYS A 231 1.03 -18.60 7.16
N SER A 232 0.16 -19.32 6.49
CA SER A 232 0.02 -19.25 5.03
C SER A 232 -1.44 -19.16 4.62
N ASN A 233 -1.69 -18.64 3.41
CA ASN A 233 -3.03 -18.47 2.84
C ASN A 233 -3.98 -17.73 3.78
N ILE A 234 -3.54 -16.60 4.33
CA ILE A 234 -4.27 -15.83 5.31
C ILE A 234 -5.40 -15.07 4.60
N PRO A 235 -6.69 -15.36 4.91
CA PRO A 235 -7.80 -14.68 4.27
C PRO A 235 -7.91 -13.23 4.73
N MET A 236 -8.13 -12.32 3.77
CA MET A 236 -8.37 -10.90 3.99
C MET A 236 -9.84 -10.59 3.77
N LYS A 237 -10.57 -10.22 4.80
CA LYS A 237 -12.00 -9.86 4.70
C LYS A 237 -12.18 -8.64 3.79
N GLY A 238 -12.84 -8.84 2.64
CA GLY A 238 -13.04 -7.79 1.64
C GLY A 238 -11.74 -7.16 1.13
N GLY A 239 -10.61 -7.88 1.15
CA GLY A 239 -9.30 -7.37 0.76
C GLY A 239 -8.69 -6.37 1.74
N ARG A 240 -9.34 -6.07 2.88
CA ARG A 240 -8.96 -4.99 3.80
C ARG A 240 -8.20 -5.46 5.04
N GLU A 241 -8.69 -6.49 5.71
CA GLU A 241 -8.12 -6.95 6.98
C GLU A 241 -8.12 -8.47 7.09
N GLY A 242 -7.02 -9.02 7.61
CA GLY A 242 -6.85 -10.45 7.84
C GLY A 242 -6.17 -10.73 9.19
N TYR A 243 -6.29 -11.95 9.68
CA TYR A 243 -5.78 -12.35 10.98
C TYR A 243 -5.06 -13.67 10.90
N CYS A 244 -3.97 -13.78 11.67
CA CYS A 244 -3.24 -15.00 11.90
C CYS A 244 -2.77 -15.05 13.34
N THR A 245 -2.84 -16.21 13.98
CA THR A 245 -2.31 -16.41 15.34
C THR A 245 -1.13 -17.37 15.26
N VAL A 246 0.02 -16.89 15.74
CA VAL A 246 1.22 -17.72 15.96
C VAL A 246 1.38 -18.01 17.44
N ARG A 247 2.01 -19.14 17.78
CA ARG A 247 2.26 -19.54 19.17
C ARG A 247 3.75 -19.55 19.43
N VAL A 248 4.15 -18.90 20.52
CA VAL A 248 5.56 -18.66 20.85
C VAL A 248 5.85 -19.01 22.31
N ASP A 249 7.10 -19.37 22.58
CA ASP A 249 7.59 -19.60 23.92
C ASP A 249 8.34 -18.38 24.42
N ILE A 250 8.05 -17.99 25.66
CA ILE A 250 8.65 -16.82 26.31
C ILE A 250 9.79 -17.30 27.21
N PRO A 251 11.01 -16.79 27.07
CA PRO A 251 12.13 -17.16 27.92
C PRO A 251 11.83 -16.95 29.41
N SER A 252 12.35 -17.83 30.27
CA SER A 252 12.23 -17.70 31.70
C SER A 252 13.31 -16.76 32.25
N THR A 253 12.90 -15.70 32.91
CA THR A 253 13.79 -14.77 33.63
C THR A 253 13.16 -14.32 34.95
N SER A 254 13.98 -13.79 35.85
CA SER A 254 13.54 -13.23 37.12
C SER A 254 12.96 -11.82 37.02
N ASP A 255 13.05 -11.21 35.86
CA ASP A 255 12.74 -9.79 35.66
C ASP A 255 11.82 -9.58 34.44
N GLU A 256 11.98 -8.48 33.71
CA GLU A 256 11.34 -8.17 32.44
C GLU A 256 12.13 -8.76 31.28
N VAL A 257 11.41 -9.25 30.27
CA VAL A 257 11.95 -9.64 28.96
C VAL A 257 11.36 -8.74 27.88
N LYS A 258 12.22 -8.22 27.04
CA LYS A 258 11.90 -7.52 25.78
C LYS A 258 12.27 -8.42 24.61
N LEU A 259 11.26 -8.90 23.90
CA LEU A 259 11.43 -9.80 22.77
C LEU A 259 11.26 -9.01 21.47
N PRO A 260 12.34 -8.71 20.76
CA PRO A 260 12.22 -8.19 19.41
C PRO A 260 11.66 -9.29 18.50
N ILE A 261 10.70 -8.92 17.68
CA ILE A 261 10.13 -9.79 16.67
C ILE A 261 10.26 -9.12 15.29
N GLU A 262 10.54 -9.94 14.29
CA GLU A 262 10.56 -9.56 12.90
C GLU A 262 9.50 -10.38 12.16
N ILE A 263 8.65 -9.70 11.40
CA ILE A 263 7.57 -10.32 10.65
C ILE A 263 7.81 -10.01 9.17
N THR A 264 7.98 -11.06 8.37
CA THR A 264 8.07 -10.97 6.91
C THR A 264 6.77 -11.45 6.30
N THR A 265 6.08 -10.58 5.58
CA THR A 265 4.79 -10.87 4.94
C THR A 265 4.96 -10.84 3.41
N ILE A 266 4.62 -11.95 2.74
CA ILE A 266 4.74 -12.11 1.28
C ILE A 266 3.34 -12.22 0.68
N TYR A 267 3.07 -11.41 -0.33
CA TYR A 267 1.77 -11.37 -1.02
C TYR A 267 1.93 -10.91 -2.47
N GLN A 268 0.92 -11.15 -3.28
CA GLN A 268 0.74 -10.50 -4.56
C GLN A 268 -0.19 -9.30 -4.37
N TYR A 269 0.14 -8.21 -5.05
CA TYR A 269 -0.64 -6.97 -4.99
C TYR A 269 -0.99 -6.48 -6.39
N GLU A 270 -2.15 -5.88 -6.54
CA GLU A 270 -2.65 -5.33 -7.79
C GLU A 270 -3.00 -3.86 -7.61
N ILE A 271 -2.51 -3.04 -8.53
CA ILE A 271 -2.89 -1.63 -8.68
C ILE A 271 -3.52 -1.44 -10.05
N SER A 272 -4.36 -0.42 -10.22
CA SER A 272 -5.03 -0.14 -11.48
C SER A 272 -5.02 1.34 -11.82
N ALA A 273 -5.10 1.63 -13.11
CA ALA A 273 -5.35 2.97 -13.63
C ALA A 273 -6.30 2.91 -14.82
N GLU A 274 -7.05 3.97 -15.03
CA GLU A 274 -7.98 4.11 -16.15
C GLU A 274 -7.68 5.40 -16.92
N THR A 275 -7.95 5.38 -18.21
CA THR A 275 -7.82 6.54 -19.08
C THR A 275 -8.91 6.54 -20.16
N LYS A 276 -9.11 7.68 -20.78
CA LYS A 276 -10.02 7.83 -21.92
C LYS A 276 -9.22 8.08 -23.18
N ILE A 277 -9.53 7.36 -24.24
CA ILE A 277 -8.88 7.47 -25.54
C ILE A 277 -9.92 7.95 -26.54
N SER A 278 -9.68 9.14 -27.13
CA SER A 278 -10.54 9.69 -28.16
C SER A 278 -9.96 9.37 -29.54
N VAL A 279 -10.65 8.52 -30.29
CA VAL A 279 -10.27 8.13 -31.67
C VAL A 279 -10.98 9.05 -32.66
N HIS A 280 -10.22 9.63 -33.58
CA HIS A 280 -10.71 10.53 -34.63
C HIS A 280 -10.96 9.77 -35.92
N PRO A 281 -11.91 10.21 -36.77
CA PRO A 281 -12.06 9.65 -38.11
C PRO A 281 -10.80 9.87 -38.93
N GLU A 282 -10.55 8.98 -39.88
CA GLU A 282 -9.53 9.20 -40.91
C GLU A 282 -9.96 10.41 -41.73
N PHE A 283 -9.03 11.34 -41.97
CA PHE A 283 -9.30 12.47 -42.85
C PHE A 283 -9.34 11.96 -44.31
N GLU A 284 -10.46 12.14 -45.00
CA GLU A 284 -10.55 11.96 -46.45
C GLU A 284 -9.79 13.06 -47.21
#